data_25f983907545ddc8083225494b9f814b
#
_entry.id   25f983907545ddc8083225494b9f814b
#
_cell.length_a   1.000
_cell.length_b   1.000
_cell.length_c   1.000
_cell.angle_alpha   90.00
_cell.angle_beta   90.00
_cell.angle_gamma   90.00
#
_symmetry.space_group_name_H-M   'P 1'
#
loop_
_entity.id
_entity.type
_entity.pdbx_description
1 polymer ?
#
loop_
_entity_poly.entity_id
_entity_poly.type
_entity_poly.pdbx_seq_one_letter_code
_entity_poly.pdbx_strand_id
1 'polypeptide(L)'
;QEAALQETLRQAETLEKRSGEYRGQLMRLQVAQSQLKPWLSFDLPMEQMHNTRRVAHFLGTVKAAELQQCQEKWASLPVVVEQLSAEHDTAAVWICAHQSAREQVAADLRDAGFAPAQLPEFTGTAAEQSARLENEKNEILRQQEALVQDWKALSAELTHLKVWYDALTIERDQLEAARQTIGTGKAFLLRGWVPAEVAQQVADKCRSLAPTCSVDITDPAEGDEP
;
A
#
# COMPACT_ATOMS: atom_id res chain seq x y z
N GLN A 1 -7.48 28.05 -18.16
CA GLN A 1 -8.08 26.71 -18.18
C GLN A 1 -7.03 25.63 -17.95
N GLU A 2 -5.91 25.64 -18.66
CA GLU A 2 -4.80 24.70 -18.49
C GLU A 2 -4.22 24.72 -17.05
N ALA A 3 -4.06 25.89 -16.47
CA ALA A 3 -3.59 26.03 -15.09
C ALA A 3 -4.56 25.41 -14.06
N ALA A 4 -5.86 25.50 -14.30
CA ALA A 4 -6.86 24.85 -13.44
C ALA A 4 -6.79 23.31 -13.55
N LEU A 5 -6.60 22.78 -14.76
CA LEU A 5 -6.40 21.35 -14.98
C LEU A 5 -5.15 20.83 -14.26
N GLN A 6 -4.03 21.54 -14.41
CA GLN A 6 -2.79 21.18 -13.74
C GLN A 6 -2.93 21.19 -12.22
N GLU A 7 -3.69 22.14 -11.67
CA GLU A 7 -3.97 22.20 -10.23
C GLU A 7 -4.83 21.00 -9.78
N THR A 8 -5.88 20.65 -10.53
CA THR A 8 -6.71 19.48 -10.23
C THR A 8 -5.88 18.18 -10.25
N LEU A 9 -4.98 18.02 -11.22
CA LEU A 9 -4.08 16.86 -11.29
C LEU A 9 -3.13 16.81 -10.09
N ARG A 10 -2.53 17.93 -9.70
CA ARG A 10 -1.66 17.99 -8.51
C ARG A 10 -2.41 17.65 -7.23
N GLN A 11 -3.65 18.09 -7.11
CA GLN A 11 -4.50 17.72 -5.96
C GLN A 11 -4.76 16.21 -5.96
N ALA A 12 -5.12 15.62 -7.10
CA ALA A 12 -5.31 14.18 -7.21
C ALA A 12 -4.04 13.38 -6.82
N GLU A 13 -2.88 13.76 -7.34
CA GLU A 13 -1.59 13.14 -6.99
C GLU A 13 -1.29 13.25 -5.49
N THR A 14 -1.58 14.41 -4.89
CA THR A 14 -1.38 14.64 -3.45
C THR A 14 -2.28 13.75 -2.61
N LEU A 15 -3.56 13.62 -3.00
CA LEU A 15 -4.52 12.75 -2.31
C LEU A 15 -4.14 11.28 -2.45
N GLU A 16 -3.69 10.85 -3.62
CA GLU A 16 -3.21 9.48 -3.86
C GLU A 16 -2.00 9.15 -2.98
N LYS A 17 -1.02 10.04 -2.94
CA LYS A 17 0.17 9.90 -2.10
C LYS A 17 -0.21 9.75 -0.61
N ARG A 18 -1.07 10.64 -0.09
CA ARG A 18 -1.57 10.56 1.29
C ARG A 18 -2.30 9.26 1.56
N SER A 19 -3.14 8.79 0.62
CA SER A 19 -3.84 7.51 0.73
C SER A 19 -2.86 6.35 0.87
N GLY A 20 -1.78 6.35 0.08
CA GLY A 20 -0.70 5.36 0.18
C GLY A 20 0.03 5.40 1.52
N GLU A 21 0.34 6.60 2.01
CA GLU A 21 0.99 6.81 3.31
C GLU A 21 0.13 6.28 4.47
N TYR A 22 -1.16 6.58 4.50
CA TYR A 22 -2.08 6.07 5.52
C TYR A 22 -2.22 4.55 5.50
N ARG A 23 -2.31 3.93 4.32
CA ARG A 23 -2.31 2.46 4.22
C ARG A 23 -1.04 1.86 4.79
N GLY A 24 0.12 2.44 4.47
CA GLY A 24 1.40 1.99 5.00
C GLY A 24 1.50 2.13 6.53
N GLN A 25 0.97 3.21 7.09
CA GLN A 25 0.91 3.43 8.54
C GLN A 25 -0.01 2.42 9.22
N LEU A 26 -1.23 2.22 8.71
CA LEU A 26 -2.17 1.25 9.25
C LEU A 26 -1.61 -0.17 9.26
N MET A 27 -0.92 -0.57 8.19
CA MET A 27 -0.28 -1.89 8.13
C MET A 27 0.81 -2.03 9.20
N ARG A 28 1.65 -1.00 9.41
CA ARG A 28 2.68 -1.02 10.47
C ARG A 28 2.06 -1.12 11.86
N LEU A 29 0.99 -0.35 12.13
CA LEU A 29 0.28 -0.39 13.40
C LEU A 29 -0.36 -1.76 13.64
N GLN A 30 -0.94 -2.37 12.62
CA GLN A 30 -1.54 -3.70 12.71
C GLN A 30 -0.48 -4.77 13.03
N VAL A 31 0.69 -4.71 12.41
CA VAL A 31 1.82 -5.61 12.72
C VAL A 31 2.27 -5.41 14.17
N ALA A 32 2.45 -4.16 14.61
CA ALA A 32 2.85 -3.86 15.98
C ALA A 32 1.81 -4.34 17.01
N GLN A 33 0.52 -4.15 16.75
CA GLN A 33 -0.55 -4.69 17.60
C GLN A 33 -0.54 -6.22 17.66
N SER A 34 -0.33 -6.88 16.52
CA SER A 34 -0.25 -8.34 16.47
C SER A 34 0.94 -8.88 17.27
N GLN A 35 2.07 -8.16 17.25
CA GLN A 35 3.25 -8.52 18.06
C GLN A 35 3.02 -8.35 19.57
N LEU A 36 2.18 -7.39 19.96
CA LEU A 36 1.85 -7.15 21.37
C LEU A 36 0.76 -8.09 21.90
N LYS A 37 -0.09 -8.63 21.03
CA LYS A 37 -1.26 -9.43 21.41
C LYS A 37 -0.96 -10.56 22.42
N PRO A 38 0.10 -11.37 22.26
CA PRO A 38 0.42 -12.45 23.23
C PRO A 38 0.80 -11.95 24.63
N TRP A 39 1.16 -10.67 24.76
CA TRP A 39 1.75 -10.06 25.95
C TRP A 39 0.79 -9.12 26.69
N LEU A 40 -0.47 -8.99 26.25
CA LEU A 40 -1.43 -8.02 26.80
C LEU A 40 -1.77 -8.26 28.27
N SER A 41 -1.68 -9.49 28.75
CA SER A 41 -1.89 -9.87 30.17
C SER A 41 -0.67 -9.62 31.05
N PHE A 42 0.44 -9.17 30.46
CA PHE A 42 1.67 -8.92 31.19
C PHE A 42 1.65 -7.50 31.79
N ASP A 43 1.51 -7.43 33.12
CA ASP A 43 1.31 -6.17 33.85
C ASP A 43 2.61 -5.45 34.25
N LEU A 44 3.79 -6.07 34.01
CA LEU A 44 5.06 -5.44 34.33
C LEU A 44 5.47 -4.47 33.22
N PRO A 45 5.91 -3.25 33.60
CA PRO A 45 6.49 -2.31 32.64
C PRO A 45 7.76 -2.90 32.00
N MET A 46 7.93 -2.67 30.70
CA MET A 46 9.06 -3.22 29.94
C MET A 46 10.42 -2.71 30.45
N GLU A 47 10.46 -1.52 31.04
CA GLU A 47 11.66 -0.95 31.67
C GLU A 47 12.16 -1.79 32.84
N GLN A 48 11.30 -2.61 33.45
CA GLN A 48 11.65 -3.48 34.57
C GLN A 48 12.13 -4.86 34.11
N MET A 49 12.05 -5.18 32.82
CA MET A 49 12.41 -6.45 32.20
C MET A 49 13.91 -6.61 31.95
N HIS A 50 14.75 -5.90 32.65
CA HIS A 50 16.20 -6.04 32.52
C HIS A 50 16.76 -7.06 33.56
N ASN A 51 17.76 -7.80 33.14
CA ASN A 51 18.46 -8.72 33.99
C ASN A 51 19.18 -7.95 35.12
N THR A 52 19.02 -8.42 36.35
CA THR A 52 19.68 -7.86 37.53
C THR A 52 20.83 -8.78 38.01
N ARG A 53 21.56 -8.36 39.03
CA ARG A 53 22.61 -9.21 39.63
C ARG A 53 22.06 -10.51 40.21
N ARG A 54 20.78 -10.59 40.56
CA ARG A 54 20.17 -11.75 41.23
C ARG A 54 19.14 -12.46 40.37
N VAL A 55 18.56 -11.80 39.37
CA VAL A 55 17.43 -12.29 38.60
C VAL A 55 17.70 -12.17 37.12
N ALA A 56 17.42 -13.22 36.38
CA ALA A 56 17.37 -13.25 34.94
C ALA A 56 15.92 -13.39 34.47
N HIS A 57 15.53 -12.62 33.48
CA HIS A 57 14.21 -12.63 32.86
C HIS A 57 14.29 -13.21 31.45
N PHE A 58 13.33 -14.06 31.10
CA PHE A 58 13.12 -14.58 29.75
C PHE A 58 11.68 -14.34 29.39
N LEU A 59 11.45 -13.65 28.28
CA LEU A 59 10.16 -13.39 27.70
C LEU A 59 10.15 -13.94 26.27
N GLY A 60 9.20 -14.80 25.95
CA GLY A 60 9.17 -15.43 24.63
C GLY A 60 8.05 -16.45 24.50
N THR A 61 8.09 -17.17 23.40
CA THR A 61 7.11 -18.21 23.09
C THR A 61 7.79 -19.58 23.03
N VAL A 62 7.04 -20.61 23.47
CA VAL A 62 7.50 -22.01 23.47
C VAL A 62 6.29 -22.92 23.21
N LYS A 63 6.52 -24.15 22.73
CA LYS A 63 5.44 -25.12 22.62
C LYS A 63 4.92 -25.52 23.99
N ALA A 64 3.60 -25.63 24.12
CA ALA A 64 2.96 -25.94 25.43
C ALA A 64 3.45 -27.27 26.05
N ALA A 65 3.63 -28.31 25.21
CA ALA A 65 4.14 -29.59 25.65
C ALA A 65 5.59 -29.51 26.20
N GLU A 66 6.45 -28.74 25.54
CA GLU A 66 7.84 -28.53 25.95
C GLU A 66 7.93 -27.67 27.22
N LEU A 67 7.03 -26.68 27.35
CA LEU A 67 6.94 -25.87 28.58
C LEU A 67 6.67 -26.74 29.81
N GLN A 68 5.73 -27.67 29.69
CA GLN A 68 5.40 -28.57 30.80
C GLN A 68 6.59 -29.42 31.22
N GLN A 69 7.34 -29.98 30.26
CA GLN A 69 8.57 -30.74 30.57
C GLN A 69 9.63 -29.87 31.25
N CYS A 70 9.78 -28.63 30.80
CA CYS A 70 10.68 -27.66 31.43
C CYS A 70 10.25 -27.35 32.86
N GLN A 71 8.97 -27.13 33.11
CA GLN A 71 8.44 -26.87 34.45
C GLN A 71 8.70 -28.04 35.41
N GLU A 72 8.55 -29.28 34.95
CA GLU A 72 8.87 -30.49 35.74
C GLU A 72 10.36 -30.54 36.10
N LYS A 73 11.26 -30.22 35.14
CA LYS A 73 12.72 -30.15 35.40
C LYS A 73 13.09 -29.05 36.40
N TRP A 74 12.35 -27.94 36.39
CA TRP A 74 12.64 -26.77 37.22
C TRP A 74 11.95 -26.79 38.59
N ALA A 75 11.19 -27.83 38.92
CA ALA A 75 10.46 -27.94 40.20
C ALA A 75 11.32 -27.73 41.44
N SER A 76 12.64 -28.04 41.37
CA SER A 76 13.61 -27.85 42.47
C SER A 76 14.47 -26.58 42.30
N LEU A 77 14.31 -25.82 41.22
CA LEU A 77 15.10 -24.64 40.95
C LEU A 77 14.35 -23.37 41.37
N PRO A 78 15.06 -22.29 41.72
CA PRO A 78 14.45 -21.00 42.03
C PRO A 78 14.02 -20.28 40.74
N VAL A 79 12.95 -20.79 40.12
CA VAL A 79 12.39 -20.33 38.86
C VAL A 79 10.89 -20.14 39.03
N VAL A 80 10.38 -19.04 38.56
CA VAL A 80 8.95 -18.75 38.45
C VAL A 80 8.59 -18.68 36.96
N VAL A 81 7.55 -19.37 36.56
CA VAL A 81 7.04 -19.39 35.18
C VAL A 81 5.61 -18.89 35.20
N GLU A 82 5.35 -17.86 34.41
CA GLU A 82 4.01 -17.35 34.20
C GLU A 82 3.64 -17.50 32.72
N GLN A 83 2.54 -18.19 32.47
CA GLN A 83 1.98 -18.32 31.15
C GLN A 83 1.01 -17.16 30.90
N LEU A 84 1.35 -16.31 29.96
CA LEU A 84 0.62 -15.08 29.63
C LEU A 84 -0.52 -15.31 28.63
N SER A 85 -0.27 -16.15 27.65
CA SER A 85 -1.30 -16.54 26.67
C SER A 85 -0.99 -17.93 26.10
N ALA A 86 -2.00 -18.54 25.49
CA ALA A 86 -1.85 -19.76 24.70
C ALA A 86 -2.65 -19.62 23.41
N GLU A 87 -1.98 -19.78 22.30
CA GLU A 87 -2.61 -19.88 20.98
C GLU A 87 -2.20 -21.21 20.33
N HIS A 88 -3.21 -22.07 20.08
CA HIS A 88 -2.99 -23.43 19.55
C HIS A 88 -2.02 -24.24 20.38
N ASP A 89 -0.84 -24.55 19.86
CA ASP A 89 0.20 -25.35 20.52
C ASP A 89 1.35 -24.49 21.11
N THR A 90 1.23 -23.17 21.02
CA THR A 90 2.27 -22.23 21.45
C THR A 90 1.80 -21.41 22.65
N ALA A 91 2.61 -21.40 23.71
CA ALA A 91 2.41 -20.58 24.90
C ALA A 91 3.37 -19.38 24.89
N ALA A 92 2.83 -18.20 25.15
CA ALA A 92 3.64 -17.03 25.48
C ALA A 92 3.90 -17.04 26.99
N VAL A 93 5.18 -16.93 27.37
CA VAL A 93 5.60 -17.12 28.75
C VAL A 93 6.57 -16.03 29.18
N TRP A 94 6.45 -15.68 30.45
CA TRP A 94 7.45 -14.94 31.17
C TRP A 94 8.08 -15.88 32.24
N ILE A 95 9.42 -15.94 32.26
CA ILE A 95 10.17 -16.78 33.15
C ILE A 95 11.14 -15.89 33.91
N CYS A 96 11.07 -15.97 35.22
CA CYS A 96 11.94 -15.29 36.16
C CYS A 96 12.80 -16.33 36.91
N ALA A 97 14.10 -16.32 36.67
CA ALA A 97 15.03 -17.26 37.28
C ALA A 97 16.05 -16.57 38.15
N HIS A 98 16.41 -17.17 39.30
CA HIS A 98 17.57 -16.71 40.06
C HIS A 98 18.86 -16.88 39.22
N GLN A 99 19.81 -16.00 39.39
CA GLN A 99 21.04 -15.99 38.58
C GLN A 99 21.84 -17.31 38.61
N SER A 100 21.75 -18.08 39.73
CA SER A 100 22.39 -19.40 39.82
C SER A 100 21.76 -20.47 38.90
N ALA A 101 20.50 -20.31 38.52
CA ALA A 101 19.79 -21.23 37.63
C ALA A 101 19.76 -20.74 36.16
N ARG A 102 20.26 -19.53 35.87
CA ARG A 102 20.17 -18.89 34.57
C ARG A 102 20.69 -19.74 33.40
N GLU A 103 21.90 -20.31 33.58
CA GLU A 103 22.55 -21.06 32.48
C GLU A 103 21.78 -22.34 32.17
N GLN A 104 21.30 -23.06 33.23
CA GLN A 104 20.51 -24.26 33.06
C GLN A 104 19.16 -23.94 32.39
N VAL A 105 18.43 -22.93 32.87
CA VAL A 105 17.16 -22.49 32.28
C VAL A 105 17.37 -22.06 30.85
N ALA A 106 18.43 -21.32 30.52
CA ALA A 106 18.72 -20.89 29.17
C ALA A 106 19.07 -22.06 28.24
N ALA A 107 19.70 -23.13 28.74
CA ALA A 107 19.97 -24.34 27.96
C ALA A 107 18.68 -25.13 27.71
N ASP A 108 17.90 -25.38 28.75
CA ASP A 108 16.59 -26.08 28.63
C ASP A 108 15.63 -25.36 27.68
N LEU A 109 15.58 -24.04 27.75
CA LEU A 109 14.75 -23.21 26.82
C LEU A 109 15.21 -23.32 25.38
N ARG A 110 16.51 -23.37 25.12
CA ARG A 110 17.03 -23.57 23.74
C ARG A 110 16.63 -24.94 23.21
N ASP A 111 16.77 -25.99 24.05
CA ASP A 111 16.40 -27.34 23.67
C ASP A 111 14.89 -27.48 23.42
N ALA A 112 14.08 -26.74 24.18
CA ALA A 112 12.64 -26.65 24.02
C ALA A 112 12.18 -25.79 22.80
N GLY A 113 13.11 -25.21 22.06
CA GLY A 113 12.79 -24.34 20.91
C GLY A 113 12.15 -23.00 21.29
N PHE A 114 12.53 -22.44 22.43
CA PHE A 114 12.07 -21.14 22.91
C PHE A 114 12.47 -20.03 21.93
N ALA A 115 11.49 -19.24 21.49
CA ALA A 115 11.69 -18.06 20.66
C ALA A 115 11.55 -16.79 21.52
N PRO A 116 12.64 -16.01 21.72
CA PRO A 116 12.57 -14.76 22.47
C PRO A 116 11.59 -13.79 21.85
N ALA A 117 10.86 -13.04 22.68
CA ALA A 117 9.95 -12.00 22.23
C ALA A 117 10.71 -10.90 21.49
N GLN A 118 10.30 -10.63 20.26
CA GLN A 118 10.78 -9.50 19.47
C GLN A 118 9.77 -8.35 19.63
N LEU A 119 9.91 -7.62 20.72
CA LEU A 119 9.07 -6.46 20.99
C LEU A 119 9.81 -5.19 20.57
N PRO A 120 9.11 -4.19 19.98
CA PRO A 120 9.67 -2.88 19.79
C PRO A 120 10.00 -2.26 21.15
N GLU A 121 10.96 -1.35 21.20
CA GLU A 121 11.23 -0.58 22.41
C GLU A 121 10.04 0.34 22.71
N PHE A 122 9.42 0.17 23.87
CA PHE A 122 8.38 1.04 24.40
C PHE A 122 8.46 1.12 25.92
N THR A 123 7.84 2.15 26.49
CA THR A 123 7.75 2.39 27.92
C THR A 123 6.35 2.03 28.41
N GLY A 124 6.28 1.49 29.63
CA GLY A 124 5.03 1.04 30.24
C GLY A 124 4.71 -0.42 29.94
N THR A 125 3.45 -0.80 30.14
CA THR A 125 2.97 -2.16 29.93
C THR A 125 2.57 -2.43 28.46
N ALA A 126 2.50 -3.69 28.08
CA ALA A 126 2.03 -4.07 26.74
C ALA A 126 0.58 -3.62 26.47
N ALA A 127 -0.26 -3.62 27.52
CA ALA A 127 -1.64 -3.13 27.42
C ALA A 127 -1.71 -1.62 27.17
N GLU A 128 -0.90 -0.83 27.88
CA GLU A 128 -0.80 0.63 27.67
C GLU A 128 -0.30 0.95 26.25
N GLN A 129 0.70 0.23 25.79
CA GLN A 129 1.23 0.41 24.44
C GLN A 129 0.19 0.01 23.38
N SER A 130 -0.54 -1.08 23.59
CA SER A 130 -1.63 -1.49 22.69
C SER A 130 -2.72 -0.42 22.61
N ALA A 131 -3.10 0.20 23.74
CA ALA A 131 -4.06 1.29 23.77
C ALA A 131 -3.56 2.54 23.01
N ARG A 132 -2.27 2.86 23.11
CA ARG A 132 -1.65 3.95 22.34
C ARG A 132 -1.72 3.68 20.83
N LEU A 133 -1.35 2.47 20.41
CA LEU A 133 -1.42 2.07 18.99
C LEU A 133 -2.86 2.08 18.46
N GLU A 134 -3.85 1.69 19.26
CA GLU A 134 -5.26 1.75 18.88
C GLU A 134 -5.75 3.20 18.71
N ASN A 135 -5.33 4.11 19.60
CA ASN A 135 -5.63 5.53 19.47
C ASN A 135 -5.00 6.15 18.19
N GLU A 136 -3.75 5.79 17.91
CA GLU A 136 -3.06 6.23 16.70
C GLU A 136 -3.75 5.71 15.44
N LYS A 137 -4.14 4.44 15.43
CA LYS A 137 -4.92 3.83 14.36
C LYS A 137 -6.25 4.53 14.13
N ASN A 138 -6.98 4.85 15.19
CA ASN A 138 -8.26 5.56 15.10
C ASN A 138 -8.08 6.97 14.54
N GLU A 139 -6.99 7.65 14.88
CA GLU A 139 -6.68 8.96 14.31
C GLU A 139 -6.40 8.87 12.80
N ILE A 140 -5.61 7.88 12.38
CA ILE A 140 -5.36 7.67 10.94
C ILE A 140 -6.64 7.32 10.19
N LEU A 141 -7.53 6.51 10.77
CA LEU A 141 -8.83 6.20 10.16
C LEU A 141 -9.69 7.45 9.97
N ARG A 142 -9.71 8.37 10.95
CA ARG A 142 -10.40 9.66 10.79
C ARG A 142 -9.80 10.51 9.67
N GLN A 143 -8.46 10.52 9.56
CA GLN A 143 -7.77 11.22 8.48
C GLN A 143 -8.08 10.61 7.12
N GLN A 144 -8.22 9.28 7.03
CA GLN A 144 -8.70 8.61 5.82
C GLN A 144 -10.13 8.98 5.46
N GLU A 145 -11.04 9.10 6.43
CA GLU A 145 -12.41 9.55 6.18
C GLU A 145 -12.45 10.98 5.64
N ALA A 146 -11.64 11.88 6.19
CA ALA A 146 -11.50 13.24 5.67
C ALA A 146 -10.97 13.22 4.22
N LEU A 147 -9.95 12.40 3.94
CA LEU A 147 -9.40 12.24 2.59
C LEU A 147 -10.47 11.75 1.58
N VAL A 148 -11.40 10.90 2.00
CA VAL A 148 -12.52 10.45 1.15
C VAL A 148 -13.44 11.62 0.79
N GLN A 149 -13.65 12.58 1.69
CA GLN A 149 -14.43 13.78 1.39
C GLN A 149 -13.70 14.69 0.39
N ASP A 150 -12.37 14.82 0.53
CA ASP A 150 -11.55 15.57 -0.43
C ASP A 150 -11.61 14.93 -1.83
N TRP A 151 -11.55 13.59 -1.92
CA TRP A 151 -11.75 12.85 -3.17
C TRP A 151 -13.14 13.08 -3.78
N LYS A 152 -14.20 13.10 -2.96
CA LYS A 152 -15.56 13.40 -3.44
C LYS A 152 -15.67 14.81 -3.99
N ALA A 153 -15.07 15.78 -3.32
CA ALA A 153 -15.02 17.16 -3.79
C ALA A 153 -14.30 17.26 -5.15
N LEU A 154 -13.14 16.61 -5.27
CA LEU A 154 -12.37 16.58 -6.51
C LEU A 154 -13.11 15.86 -7.66
N SER A 155 -13.91 14.84 -7.33
CA SER A 155 -14.69 14.08 -8.32
C SER A 155 -15.75 14.94 -9.04
N ALA A 156 -16.15 16.07 -8.50
CA ALA A 156 -17.02 17.02 -9.17
C ALA A 156 -16.38 17.58 -10.45
N GLU A 157 -15.04 17.68 -10.48
CA GLU A 157 -14.29 18.15 -11.64
C GLU A 157 -14.06 17.07 -12.72
N LEU A 158 -14.47 15.82 -12.46
CA LEU A 158 -14.21 14.68 -13.35
C LEU A 158 -14.77 14.89 -14.76
N THR A 159 -15.94 15.53 -14.87
CA THR A 159 -16.56 15.82 -16.18
C THR A 159 -15.70 16.80 -16.98
N HIS A 160 -15.18 17.84 -16.34
CA HIS A 160 -14.27 18.79 -16.97
C HIS A 160 -12.97 18.10 -17.41
N LEU A 161 -12.40 17.23 -16.58
CA LEU A 161 -11.21 16.46 -16.93
C LEU A 161 -11.42 15.56 -18.15
N LYS A 162 -12.58 14.90 -18.25
CA LYS A 162 -12.93 14.07 -19.41
C LYS A 162 -13.03 14.90 -20.69
N VAL A 163 -13.73 16.04 -20.64
CA VAL A 163 -13.84 16.93 -21.79
C VAL A 163 -12.47 17.44 -22.25
N TRP A 164 -11.59 17.77 -21.31
CA TRP A 164 -10.23 18.17 -21.61
C TRP A 164 -9.41 17.04 -22.22
N TYR A 165 -9.51 15.83 -21.68
CA TYR A 165 -8.84 14.66 -22.21
C TYR A 165 -9.25 14.39 -23.66
N ASP A 166 -10.55 14.46 -23.96
CA ASP A 166 -11.08 14.28 -25.31
C ASP A 166 -10.57 15.39 -26.26
N ALA A 167 -10.57 16.65 -25.81
CA ALA A 167 -10.05 17.76 -26.60
C ALA A 167 -8.56 17.61 -26.94
N LEU A 168 -7.73 17.25 -25.94
CA LEU A 168 -6.30 17.02 -26.15
C LEU A 168 -6.03 15.79 -27.02
N THR A 169 -6.86 14.76 -26.89
CA THR A 169 -6.78 13.57 -27.75
C THR A 169 -7.08 13.93 -29.22
N ILE A 170 -8.12 14.72 -29.46
CA ILE A 170 -8.45 15.21 -30.81
C ILE A 170 -7.31 16.06 -31.38
N GLU A 171 -6.75 16.97 -30.59
CA GLU A 171 -5.63 17.81 -31.02
C GLU A 171 -4.38 16.96 -31.36
N ARG A 172 -4.06 15.97 -30.50
CA ARG A 172 -2.98 15.02 -30.78
C ARG A 172 -3.21 14.28 -32.09
N ASP A 173 -4.41 13.74 -32.28
CA ASP A 173 -4.76 12.97 -33.49
C ASP A 173 -4.72 13.84 -34.76
N GLN A 174 -5.13 15.10 -34.66
CA GLN A 174 -4.98 16.07 -35.73
C GLN A 174 -3.51 16.35 -36.08
N LEU A 175 -2.66 16.56 -35.09
CA LEU A 175 -1.22 16.77 -35.27
C LEU A 175 -0.54 15.53 -35.85
N GLU A 176 -0.96 14.34 -35.43
CA GLU A 176 -0.44 13.08 -35.96
C GLU A 176 -0.87 12.88 -37.42
N ALA A 177 -2.14 13.12 -37.73
CA ALA A 177 -2.62 13.12 -39.11
C ALA A 177 -1.87 14.15 -39.99
N ALA A 178 -1.64 15.36 -39.47
CA ALA A 178 -0.86 16.38 -40.17
C ALA A 178 0.58 15.95 -40.46
N ARG A 179 1.21 15.17 -39.55
CA ARG A 179 2.56 14.62 -39.77
C ARG A 179 2.61 13.57 -40.88
N GLN A 180 1.51 12.86 -41.10
CA GLN A 180 1.42 11.82 -42.15
C GLN A 180 1.15 12.43 -43.53
N THR A 181 0.82 13.71 -43.59
CA THR A 181 0.61 14.38 -44.88
C THR A 181 1.94 14.74 -45.56
N ILE A 182 2.04 14.47 -46.85
CA ILE A 182 3.16 14.95 -47.65
C ILE A 182 2.88 16.42 -48.00
N GLY A 183 3.67 17.32 -47.40
CA GLY A 183 3.41 18.77 -47.57
C GLY A 183 4.61 19.54 -48.05
N THR A 184 4.33 20.62 -48.78
CA THR A 184 5.26 21.72 -49.01
C THR A 184 4.75 22.92 -48.17
N GLY A 185 5.56 23.98 -48.02
CA GLY A 185 5.14 25.14 -47.23
C GLY A 185 3.84 25.84 -47.68
N LYS A 186 3.25 25.45 -48.81
CA LYS A 186 2.03 26.03 -49.37
C LYS A 186 0.90 25.07 -49.74
N ALA A 187 1.21 23.77 -49.79
CA ALA A 187 0.24 22.73 -50.15
C ALA A 187 0.58 21.43 -49.42
N PHE A 188 -0.42 20.60 -49.17
CA PHE A 188 -0.25 19.26 -48.63
C PHE A 188 -1.10 18.25 -49.43
N LEU A 189 -0.64 17.01 -49.46
CA LEU A 189 -1.31 15.87 -50.03
C LEU A 189 -1.74 14.93 -48.91
N LEU A 190 -3.03 14.67 -48.84
CA LEU A 190 -3.61 13.65 -47.97
C LEU A 190 -4.06 12.47 -48.83
N ARG A 191 -3.57 11.27 -48.48
CA ARG A 191 -3.99 10.02 -49.13
C ARG A 191 -4.71 9.17 -48.10
N GLY A 192 -5.79 8.54 -48.44
CA GLY A 192 -6.55 7.69 -47.54
C GLY A 192 -7.52 6.77 -48.28
N TRP A 193 -8.02 5.79 -47.56
CA TRP A 193 -8.95 4.80 -48.05
C TRP A 193 -10.38 5.17 -47.66
N VAL A 194 -11.30 5.01 -48.59
CA VAL A 194 -12.72 5.30 -48.38
C VAL A 194 -13.52 4.19 -49.03
N PRO A 195 -14.60 3.68 -48.38
CA PRO A 195 -15.51 2.75 -49.03
C PRO A 195 -16.10 3.33 -50.31
N ALA A 196 -16.15 2.55 -51.40
CA ALA A 196 -16.59 3.00 -52.72
C ALA A 196 -17.97 3.66 -52.70
N GLU A 197 -18.88 3.15 -51.87
CA GLU A 197 -20.26 3.63 -51.73
C GLU A 197 -20.37 5.10 -51.26
N VAL A 198 -19.39 5.57 -50.48
CA VAL A 198 -19.39 6.93 -49.89
C VAL A 198 -18.29 7.82 -50.44
N ALA A 199 -17.46 7.31 -51.36
CA ALA A 199 -16.30 8.04 -51.89
C ALA A 199 -16.69 9.40 -52.50
N GLN A 200 -17.74 9.45 -53.29
CA GLN A 200 -18.22 10.69 -53.89
C GLN A 200 -18.73 11.70 -52.84
N GLN A 201 -19.43 11.21 -51.81
CA GLN A 201 -19.93 12.08 -50.72
C GLN A 201 -18.76 12.71 -49.93
N VAL A 202 -17.70 11.91 -49.66
CA VAL A 202 -16.47 12.38 -49.00
C VAL A 202 -15.79 13.45 -49.89
N ALA A 203 -15.63 13.19 -51.18
CA ALA A 203 -15.04 14.15 -52.11
C ALA A 203 -15.79 15.49 -52.14
N ASP A 204 -17.11 15.45 -52.19
CA ASP A 204 -17.95 16.65 -52.21
C ASP A 204 -17.86 17.38 -50.87
N LYS A 205 -17.78 16.66 -49.78
CA LYS A 205 -17.55 17.22 -48.43
C LYS A 205 -16.19 17.92 -48.34
N CYS A 206 -15.14 17.30 -48.82
CA CYS A 206 -13.80 17.90 -48.86
C CYS A 206 -13.78 19.20 -49.67
N ARG A 207 -14.38 19.22 -50.87
CA ARG A 207 -14.49 20.42 -51.70
C ARG A 207 -15.31 21.51 -51.01
N SER A 208 -16.35 21.15 -50.27
CA SER A 208 -17.17 22.13 -49.54
C SER A 208 -16.44 22.77 -48.36
N LEU A 209 -15.55 22.01 -47.69
CA LEU A 209 -14.76 22.50 -46.56
C LEU A 209 -13.56 23.33 -46.99
N ALA A 210 -12.94 22.98 -48.12
CA ALA A 210 -11.78 23.66 -48.64
C ALA A 210 -11.96 23.93 -50.17
N PRO A 211 -12.41 25.13 -50.57
CA PRO A 211 -12.66 25.45 -51.99
C PRO A 211 -11.45 25.29 -52.92
N THR A 212 -10.24 25.32 -52.33
CA THR A 212 -8.97 25.12 -53.06
C THR A 212 -8.51 23.67 -53.11
N CYS A 213 -9.31 22.75 -52.58
CA CYS A 213 -8.99 21.33 -52.53
C CYS A 213 -9.30 20.64 -53.88
N SER A 214 -8.32 19.92 -54.40
CA SER A 214 -8.54 18.97 -55.51
C SER A 214 -8.69 17.58 -54.92
N VAL A 215 -9.73 16.86 -55.30
CA VAL A 215 -9.97 15.50 -54.82
C VAL A 215 -10.01 14.54 -56.01
N ASP A 216 -9.08 13.61 -56.07
CA ASP A 216 -9.03 12.55 -57.06
C ASP A 216 -9.43 11.22 -56.38
N ILE A 217 -10.36 10.50 -57.01
CA ILE A 217 -10.80 9.18 -56.58
C ILE A 217 -10.17 8.19 -57.56
N THR A 218 -9.40 7.25 -57.03
CA THR A 218 -8.77 6.16 -57.80
C THR A 218 -9.19 4.84 -57.23
N ASP A 219 -9.44 3.87 -58.09
CA ASP A 219 -9.66 2.48 -57.64
C ASP A 219 -8.35 1.86 -57.13
N PRO A 220 -8.40 0.97 -56.15
CA PRO A 220 -7.21 0.32 -55.64
C PRO A 220 -6.52 -0.51 -56.72
N ALA A 221 -5.20 -0.38 -56.81
CA ALA A 221 -4.37 -1.19 -57.70
C ALA A 221 -3.94 -2.49 -57.01
N GLU A 222 -3.52 -3.49 -57.81
CA GLU A 222 -3.01 -4.76 -57.28
C GLU A 222 -1.72 -4.52 -56.45
N GLY A 223 -1.81 -4.76 -55.13
CA GLY A 223 -0.72 -4.49 -54.17
C GLY A 223 -0.90 -3.26 -53.29
N ASP A 224 -1.96 -2.47 -53.48
CA ASP A 224 -2.36 -1.42 -52.54
C ASP A 224 -3.00 -2.05 -51.29
N GLU A 225 -2.42 -1.81 -50.09
CA GLU A 225 -3.02 -2.19 -48.81
C GLU A 225 -3.69 -0.99 -48.14
N PRO A 226 -4.89 -1.17 -47.53
CA PRO A 226 -5.60 -0.11 -46.79
C PRO A 226 -4.93 0.25 -45.47
#